data_36b7e65be945228b5d84b727901bb607
#
_entry.id   36b7e65be945228b5d84b727901bb607
#
_cell.length_a   1.000
_cell.length_b   1.000
_cell.length_c   1.000
_cell.angle_alpha   90.00
_cell.angle_beta   90.00
_cell.angle_gamma   90.00
#
_symmetry.space_group_name_H-M   'P 1'
#
loop_
_entity.id
_entity.type
_entity.pdbx_description
1 polymer ?
#
loop_
_entity_poly.entity_id
_entity_poly.type
_entity_poly.pdbx_seq_one_letter_code
_entity_poly.pdbx_strand_id
1 'polypeptide(L)'
;MYIFIKGEVLFGEKYMKKIITLSFCFMFIVLFEQSEAQSTDDVTFDVIGVQLYNEFIPCVGGPDFNQENVDKMMKGWRALNISDDLLGAWGYVPATDTSRFDNGWWELSWESKEAADAAWAQWVQDEEAMAFLAENESVMVCNGEERASWDFTFHRDVYSFGPMSEDGSFFTEFFPCKYNAGKSSDDLMKSIALYNKWLDGLDATSFYAYGIYAGDGTDELADFWWGNFHENSDGAAAGQASWLETGGEARASLEATATCGVPEVYNSGVIYDPSVPEFSKS
;
A
#
# COMPACT_ATOMS: atom_id res chain seq x y z
N MET A 1 -11.33 18.34 25.57
CA MET A 1 -11.46 19.52 24.66
C MET A 1 -10.23 19.49 23.76
N TYR A 2 -10.32 18.73 22.69
CA TYR A 2 -9.23 18.53 21.75
C TYR A 2 -9.32 19.61 20.66
N ILE A 3 -8.26 20.37 20.50
CA ILE A 3 -8.14 21.39 19.45
C ILE A 3 -7.52 20.69 18.23
N PHE A 4 -8.33 20.47 17.19
CA PHE A 4 -7.85 20.04 15.89
C PHE A 4 -7.12 21.19 15.21
N ILE A 5 -5.83 21.02 14.97
CA ILE A 5 -5.08 21.91 14.08
C ILE A 5 -5.23 21.34 12.67
N LYS A 6 -5.92 22.09 11.78
CA LYS A 6 -5.94 21.83 10.35
C LYS A 6 -4.51 21.92 9.82
N GLY A 7 -3.92 20.79 9.51
CA GLY A 7 -2.69 20.70 8.74
C GLY A 7 -3.05 20.59 7.26
N GLU A 8 -3.00 21.68 6.52
CA GLU A 8 -2.96 21.62 5.06
C GLU A 8 -1.60 21.08 4.66
N VAL A 9 -1.57 19.90 4.09
CA VAL A 9 -0.38 19.34 3.44
C VAL A 9 -0.19 20.06 2.12
N LEU A 10 0.60 21.14 2.13
CA LEU A 10 1.04 21.87 0.94
C LEU A 10 2.19 21.08 0.32
N PHE A 11 1.91 20.29 -0.71
CA PHE A 11 2.93 19.80 -1.62
C PHE A 11 3.58 20.98 -2.35
N GLY A 12 4.86 21.19 -2.08
CA GLY A 12 5.62 22.33 -2.56
C GLY A 12 5.94 22.25 -4.05
N GLU A 13 5.21 23.03 -4.86
CA GLU A 13 5.71 23.51 -6.14
C GLU A 13 6.89 24.45 -5.92
N LYS A 14 8.11 23.97 -6.14
CA LYS A 14 9.26 24.83 -6.51
C LYS A 14 10.47 23.98 -6.85
N TYR A 15 10.72 23.81 -8.14
CA TYR A 15 12.06 23.94 -8.76
C TYR A 15 11.95 23.74 -10.27
N MET A 16 11.59 24.81 -10.95
CA MET A 16 11.87 24.96 -12.36
C MET A 16 12.32 26.38 -12.61
N LYS A 17 13.60 26.60 -12.84
CA LYS A 17 14.12 27.56 -13.83
C LYS A 17 15.65 27.63 -13.83
N LYS A 18 16.15 27.50 -15.06
CA LYS A 18 17.43 27.95 -15.61
C LYS A 18 18.60 27.00 -15.59
N ILE A 19 18.87 26.40 -16.73
CA ILE A 19 20.25 26.29 -17.25
C ILE A 19 20.25 26.64 -18.71
N ILE A 20 21.08 27.63 -18.99
CA ILE A 20 21.41 28.23 -20.28
C ILE A 20 22.44 27.35 -20.98
N THR A 21 22.24 27.21 -22.27
CA THR A 21 23.09 26.67 -23.32
C THR A 21 24.57 27.11 -23.24
N LEU A 22 25.50 26.19 -23.35
CA LEU A 22 26.76 26.43 -24.02
C LEU A 22 27.22 25.17 -24.76
N SER A 23 27.32 25.33 -26.10
CA SER A 23 27.86 24.38 -27.06
C SER A 23 29.39 24.39 -26.96
N PHE A 24 30.00 23.20 -26.88
CA PHE A 24 31.39 23.02 -27.33
C PHE A 24 31.58 21.62 -27.88
N CYS A 25 31.84 21.58 -29.19
CA CYS A 25 32.35 20.41 -29.91
C CYS A 25 33.72 20.01 -29.35
N PHE A 26 33.88 18.78 -28.92
CA PHE A 26 35.15 18.08 -28.96
C PHE A 26 34.95 16.62 -29.32
N MET A 27 35.49 16.27 -30.47
CA MET A 27 35.56 14.96 -31.07
C MET A 27 36.63 14.14 -30.31
N PHE A 28 36.24 13.15 -29.55
CA PHE A 28 37.16 12.12 -29.07
C PHE A 28 36.57 10.75 -29.38
N ILE A 29 37.29 10.06 -30.27
CA ILE A 29 37.15 8.63 -30.53
C ILE A 29 37.63 7.91 -29.27
N VAL A 30 36.75 7.26 -28.53
CA VAL A 30 37.09 6.30 -27.49
C VAL A 30 36.43 4.99 -27.79
N LEU A 31 37.25 3.97 -27.86
CA LEU A 31 37.00 2.55 -28.03
C LEU A 31 35.81 2.07 -27.19
N PHE A 32 34.88 1.41 -27.86
CA PHE A 32 33.84 0.63 -27.23
C PHE A 32 34.49 -0.56 -26.47
N GLU A 33 34.71 -0.44 -25.19
CA GLU A 33 34.66 -1.58 -24.32
C GLU A 33 33.19 -1.89 -24.09
N GLN A 34 32.75 -3.04 -24.62
CA GLN A 34 31.47 -3.65 -24.27
C GLN A 34 31.53 -4.01 -22.75
N SER A 35 31.05 -3.12 -21.92
CA SER A 35 30.60 -3.49 -20.60
C SER A 35 29.37 -4.36 -20.80
N GLU A 36 29.53 -5.67 -20.61
CA GLU A 36 28.39 -6.57 -20.47
C GLU A 36 27.55 -6.02 -19.32
N ALA A 37 26.37 -5.47 -19.68
CA ALA A 37 25.35 -5.17 -18.71
C ALA A 37 25.01 -6.49 -18.03
N GLN A 38 25.43 -6.63 -16.77
CA GLN A 38 24.96 -7.67 -15.88
C GLN A 38 23.43 -7.50 -15.86
N SER A 39 22.76 -8.50 -16.46
CA SER A 39 21.33 -8.71 -16.26
C SER A 39 21.12 -8.83 -14.74
N THR A 40 20.62 -7.79 -14.12
CA THR A 40 19.92 -7.95 -12.85
C THR A 40 18.72 -8.78 -13.24
N ASP A 41 18.73 -10.06 -12.87
CA ASP A 41 17.53 -10.87 -12.84
C ASP A 41 16.55 -10.08 -11.95
N ASP A 42 15.59 -9.42 -12.57
CA ASP A 42 14.42 -8.85 -11.92
C ASP A 42 13.73 -10.05 -11.24
N VAL A 43 13.92 -10.15 -9.94
CA VAL A 43 13.11 -11.03 -9.10
C VAL A 43 11.75 -10.36 -9.00
N THR A 44 10.97 -10.46 -10.07
CA THR A 44 9.55 -10.15 -10.01
C THR A 44 8.91 -11.20 -9.13
N PHE A 45 8.57 -10.82 -7.92
CA PHE A 45 7.74 -11.63 -7.05
C PHE A 45 6.38 -11.78 -7.74
N ASP A 46 6.13 -12.93 -8.34
CA ASP A 46 4.81 -13.25 -8.87
C ASP A 46 3.90 -13.61 -7.69
N VAL A 47 3.28 -12.58 -7.10
CA VAL A 47 2.36 -12.72 -5.96
C VAL A 47 0.91 -12.95 -6.38
N ILE A 48 0.63 -13.12 -7.69
CA ILE A 48 -0.72 -13.32 -8.19
C ILE A 48 -1.29 -14.63 -7.66
N GLY A 49 -2.41 -14.55 -6.94
CA GLY A 49 -3.07 -15.71 -6.36
C GLY A 49 -2.35 -16.35 -5.18
N VAL A 50 -1.23 -15.77 -4.72
CA VAL A 50 -0.56 -16.19 -3.48
C VAL A 50 -1.31 -15.55 -2.32
N GLN A 51 -1.68 -16.35 -1.33
CA GLN A 51 -2.24 -15.87 -0.07
C GLN A 51 -1.12 -15.43 0.84
N LEU A 52 -1.17 -14.18 1.28
CA LEU A 52 -0.28 -13.56 2.25
C LEU A 52 -1.01 -13.37 3.57
N TYR A 53 -0.28 -13.24 4.66
CA TYR A 53 -0.84 -12.90 5.97
C TYR A 53 -0.52 -11.44 6.27
N ASN A 54 -1.55 -10.59 6.34
CA ASN A 54 -1.39 -9.17 6.57
C ASN A 54 -1.94 -8.77 7.94
N GLU A 55 -1.23 -7.87 8.62
CA GLU A 55 -1.61 -7.31 9.91
C GLU A 55 -1.74 -5.80 9.79
N PHE A 56 -2.82 -5.24 10.33
CA PHE A 56 -3.04 -3.81 10.44
C PHE A 56 -2.92 -3.38 11.90
N ILE A 57 -1.97 -2.51 12.18
CA ILE A 57 -1.68 -1.99 13.51
C ILE A 57 -2.26 -0.58 13.59
N PRO A 58 -3.16 -0.28 14.54
CA PRO A 58 -3.66 1.08 14.71
C PRO A 58 -2.57 2.00 15.24
N CYS A 59 -2.43 3.17 14.60
CA CYS A 59 -1.41 4.17 14.93
C CYS A 59 -2.03 5.54 15.13
N VAL A 60 -1.52 6.30 16.10
CA VAL A 60 -1.95 7.68 16.39
C VAL A 60 -0.74 8.60 16.32
N GLY A 61 -0.89 9.71 15.59
CA GLY A 61 0.14 10.74 15.51
C GLY A 61 0.32 11.46 16.84
N GLY A 62 1.58 11.63 17.25
CA GLY A 62 1.95 12.41 18.43
C GLY A 62 2.07 13.92 18.14
N PRO A 63 2.52 14.73 19.14
CA PRO A 63 2.64 16.17 18.97
C PRO A 63 3.68 16.60 17.93
N ASP A 64 4.66 15.75 17.63
CA ASP A 64 5.70 16.00 16.64
C ASP A 64 5.42 15.31 15.29
N PHE A 65 4.18 14.83 15.07
CA PHE A 65 3.77 14.18 13.83
C PHE A 65 3.79 15.18 12.67
N ASN A 66 4.73 15.01 11.77
CA ASN A 66 4.87 15.74 10.51
C ASN A 66 5.71 14.90 9.54
N GLN A 67 5.68 15.24 8.25
CA GLN A 67 6.32 14.45 7.20
C GLN A 67 7.81 14.21 7.47
N GLU A 68 8.57 15.24 7.84
CA GLU A 68 10.02 15.13 8.08
C GLU A 68 10.35 14.14 9.20
N ASN A 69 9.60 14.21 10.31
CA ASN A 69 9.81 13.32 11.46
C ASN A 69 9.35 11.90 11.15
N VAL A 70 8.25 11.74 10.40
CA VAL A 70 7.77 10.42 9.93
C VAL A 70 8.81 9.78 9.02
N ASP A 71 9.34 10.50 8.03
CA ASP A 71 10.37 10.00 7.11
C ASP A 71 11.63 9.55 7.86
N LYS A 72 12.06 10.35 8.85
CA LYS A 72 13.20 10.01 9.72
C LYS A 72 12.91 8.76 10.55
N MET A 73 11.72 8.66 11.13
CA MET A 73 11.28 7.50 11.89
C MET A 73 11.25 6.25 11.00
N MET A 74 10.66 6.31 9.79
CA MET A 74 10.61 5.18 8.86
C MET A 74 12.00 4.71 8.46
N LYS A 75 12.92 5.65 8.18
CA LYS A 75 14.32 5.32 7.90
C LYS A 75 15.01 4.65 9.09
N GLY A 76 14.77 5.13 10.30
CA GLY A 76 15.29 4.51 11.53
C GLY A 76 14.74 3.12 11.74
N TRP A 77 13.44 2.91 11.49
CA TRP A 77 12.81 1.60 11.59
C TRP A 77 13.41 0.58 10.60
N ARG A 78 13.67 0.97 9.36
CA ARG A 78 14.33 0.10 8.36
C ARG A 78 15.77 -0.27 8.72
N ALA A 79 16.41 0.49 9.61
CA ALA A 79 17.76 0.18 10.11
C ALA A 79 17.77 -0.84 11.25
N LEU A 80 16.61 -1.16 11.84
CA LEU A 80 16.48 -2.17 12.89
C LEU A 80 16.62 -3.59 12.32
N ASN A 81 16.76 -4.55 13.21
CA ASN A 81 16.79 -5.98 12.86
C ASN A 81 15.38 -6.52 12.55
N ILE A 82 14.81 -6.03 11.43
CA ILE A 82 13.51 -6.50 10.92
C ILE A 82 13.67 -7.93 10.42
N SER A 83 12.64 -8.78 10.64
CA SER A 83 12.62 -10.15 10.11
C SER A 83 12.77 -10.17 8.59
N ASP A 84 13.53 -11.12 8.06
CA ASP A 84 13.64 -11.37 6.61
C ASP A 84 12.35 -11.96 6.02
N ASP A 85 11.44 -12.46 6.86
CA ASP A 85 10.14 -12.98 6.45
C ASP A 85 9.08 -11.87 6.24
N LEU A 86 9.42 -10.61 6.54
CA LEU A 86 8.57 -9.45 6.22
C LEU A 86 8.69 -9.12 4.74
N LEU A 87 7.59 -9.27 4.01
CA LEU A 87 7.51 -9.05 2.57
C LEU A 87 7.28 -7.60 2.19
N GLY A 88 6.65 -6.81 3.07
CA GLY A 88 6.39 -5.40 2.85
C GLY A 88 5.72 -4.73 4.03
N ALA A 89 5.78 -3.40 4.07
CA ALA A 89 5.04 -2.59 5.04
C ALA A 89 4.54 -1.29 4.40
N TRP A 90 3.33 -0.87 4.76
CA TRP A 90 2.69 0.34 4.27
C TRP A 90 2.05 1.14 5.40
N GLY A 91 1.97 2.45 5.20
CA GLY A 91 1.31 3.37 6.10
C GLY A 91 0.06 3.97 5.47
N TYR A 92 -0.99 4.15 6.26
CA TYR A 92 -2.28 4.69 5.85
C TYR A 92 -2.69 5.81 6.78
N VAL A 93 -2.90 7.00 6.23
CA VAL A 93 -3.41 8.15 6.97
C VAL A 93 -4.78 8.51 6.41
N PRO A 94 -5.84 8.61 7.24
CA PRO A 94 -7.17 8.97 6.76
C PRO A 94 -7.13 10.21 5.84
N ALA A 95 -7.68 10.08 4.64
CA ALA A 95 -7.70 11.15 3.65
C ALA A 95 -8.85 12.15 3.89
N THR A 96 -9.82 11.78 4.74
CA THR A 96 -10.99 12.61 5.07
C THR A 96 -11.25 12.59 6.58
N ASP A 97 -11.95 13.59 7.08
CA ASP A 97 -12.44 13.68 8.45
C ASP A 97 -13.74 12.89 8.68
N THR A 98 -14.23 12.20 7.65
CA THR A 98 -15.43 11.35 7.69
C THR A 98 -15.10 9.87 7.78
N SER A 99 -13.82 9.52 7.88
CA SER A 99 -13.38 8.13 8.11
C SER A 99 -14.03 7.56 9.37
N ARG A 100 -14.44 6.30 9.33
CA ARG A 100 -14.94 5.55 10.48
C ARG A 100 -13.87 5.39 11.55
N PHE A 101 -12.62 5.31 11.13
CA PHE A 101 -11.45 5.20 11.98
C PHE A 101 -10.76 6.56 12.06
N ASP A 102 -10.49 7.03 13.24
CA ASP A 102 -9.78 8.29 13.53
C ASP A 102 -8.27 8.09 13.72
N ASN A 103 -7.80 6.83 13.57
CA ASN A 103 -6.40 6.45 13.60
C ASN A 103 -5.85 6.21 12.18
N GLY A 104 -4.52 6.29 12.06
CA GLY A 104 -3.81 5.72 10.92
C GLY A 104 -3.58 4.23 11.11
N TRP A 105 -3.09 3.58 10.05
CA TRP A 105 -2.75 2.16 10.09
C TRP A 105 -1.32 1.95 9.60
N TRP A 106 -0.66 0.96 10.21
CA TRP A 106 0.58 0.39 9.71
C TRP A 106 0.29 -1.05 9.33
N GLU A 107 0.38 -1.35 8.05
CA GLU A 107 0.21 -2.70 7.53
C GLU A 107 1.57 -3.39 7.43
N LEU A 108 1.61 -4.65 7.85
CA LEU A 108 2.73 -5.57 7.68
C LEU A 108 2.24 -6.78 6.86
N SER A 109 2.97 -7.15 5.81
CA SER A 109 2.68 -8.32 5.00
C SER A 109 3.73 -9.41 5.21
N TRP A 110 3.26 -10.61 5.47
CA TRP A 110 4.07 -11.78 5.80
C TRP A 110 3.76 -12.94 4.86
N GLU A 111 4.73 -13.83 4.69
CA GLU A 111 4.51 -15.08 3.96
C GLU A 111 3.45 -15.96 4.65
N SER A 112 3.40 -15.94 5.98
CA SER A 112 2.46 -16.73 6.78
C SER A 112 2.24 -16.14 8.17
N LYS A 113 1.19 -16.61 8.85
CA LYS A 113 0.94 -16.28 10.26
C LYS A 113 2.09 -16.72 11.17
N GLU A 114 2.66 -17.89 10.90
CA GLU A 114 3.78 -18.44 11.68
C GLU A 114 5.01 -17.54 11.60
N ALA A 115 5.30 -16.99 10.41
CA ALA A 115 6.38 -16.00 10.19
C ALA A 115 6.11 -14.72 10.99
N ALA A 116 4.89 -14.20 10.94
CA ALA A 116 4.48 -13.04 11.74
C ALA A 116 4.64 -13.27 13.24
N ASP A 117 4.11 -14.40 13.76
CA ASP A 117 4.20 -14.74 15.18
C ASP A 117 5.65 -14.86 15.66
N ALA A 118 6.53 -15.46 14.86
CA ALA A 118 7.96 -15.56 15.17
C ALA A 118 8.65 -14.20 15.18
N ALA A 119 8.34 -13.34 14.21
CA ALA A 119 8.87 -11.98 14.14
C ALA A 119 8.43 -11.13 15.33
N TRP A 120 7.16 -11.18 15.72
CA TRP A 120 6.65 -10.49 16.91
C TRP A 120 7.29 -10.99 18.20
N ALA A 121 7.50 -12.31 18.34
CA ALA A 121 8.16 -12.87 19.52
C ALA A 121 9.62 -12.40 19.65
N GLN A 122 10.30 -12.15 18.54
CA GLN A 122 11.63 -11.57 18.52
C GLN A 122 11.60 -10.07 18.80
N TRP A 123 10.71 -9.32 18.13
CA TRP A 123 10.57 -7.87 18.23
C TRP A 123 10.39 -7.38 19.66
N VAL A 124 9.51 -7.99 20.44
CA VAL A 124 9.24 -7.58 21.83
C VAL A 124 10.41 -7.84 22.80
N GLN A 125 11.43 -8.60 22.38
CA GLN A 125 12.63 -8.89 23.15
C GLN A 125 13.85 -8.08 22.67
N ASP A 126 13.71 -7.37 21.53
CA ASP A 126 14.77 -6.57 20.95
C ASP A 126 14.88 -5.20 21.69
N GLU A 127 15.97 -5.02 22.46
CA GLU A 127 16.20 -3.79 23.22
C GLU A 127 16.34 -2.55 22.31
N GLU A 128 16.90 -2.70 21.11
CA GLU A 128 17.07 -1.62 20.15
C GLU A 128 15.71 -1.20 19.55
N ALA A 129 14.87 -2.18 19.23
CA ALA A 129 13.50 -1.93 18.78
C ALA A 129 12.67 -1.23 19.87
N MET A 130 12.77 -1.66 21.12
CA MET A 130 12.05 -1.02 22.23
C MET A 130 12.57 0.41 22.50
N ALA A 131 13.87 0.65 22.41
CA ALA A 131 14.45 1.99 22.52
C ALA A 131 13.96 2.90 21.38
N PHE A 132 13.93 2.39 20.15
CA PHE A 132 13.41 3.09 18.98
C PHE A 132 11.96 3.52 19.16
N LEU A 133 11.08 2.65 19.67
CA LEU A 133 9.68 3.00 19.94
C LEU A 133 9.57 4.12 20.96
N ALA A 134 10.36 4.06 22.06
CA ALA A 134 10.37 5.09 23.09
C ALA A 134 10.90 6.45 22.56
N GLU A 135 11.91 6.45 21.71
CA GLU A 135 12.48 7.67 21.11
C GLU A 135 11.53 8.36 20.14
N ASN A 136 10.60 7.59 19.51
CA ASN A 136 9.69 8.10 18.50
C ASN A 136 8.23 8.26 19.00
N GLU A 137 7.98 8.10 20.30
CA GLU A 137 6.65 8.22 20.91
C GLU A 137 5.97 9.58 20.61
N SER A 138 6.75 10.66 20.55
CA SER A 138 6.21 11.98 20.22
C SER A 138 5.86 12.15 18.74
N VAL A 139 6.37 11.29 17.86
CA VAL A 139 6.03 11.28 16.42
C VAL A 139 4.80 10.43 16.19
N MET A 140 4.82 9.17 16.58
CA MET A 140 3.70 8.25 16.34
C MET A 140 3.74 7.09 17.33
N VAL A 141 2.58 6.70 17.81
CA VAL A 141 2.40 5.52 18.67
C VAL A 141 1.50 4.52 17.96
N CYS A 142 1.97 3.29 17.81
CA CYS A 142 1.21 2.18 17.23
C CYS A 142 0.94 1.11 18.30
N ASN A 143 -0.29 0.58 18.36
CA ASN A 143 -0.65 -0.44 19.33
C ASN A 143 -0.68 -1.83 18.67
N GLY A 144 0.45 -2.55 18.74
CA GLY A 144 0.56 -3.90 18.19
C GLY A 144 -0.31 -4.96 18.89
N GLU A 145 -0.83 -4.69 20.10
CA GLU A 145 -1.76 -5.60 20.77
C GLU A 145 -3.17 -5.55 20.17
N GLU A 146 -3.55 -4.43 19.56
CA GLU A 146 -4.84 -4.22 18.90
C GLU A 146 -4.80 -4.50 17.40
N ARG A 147 -3.73 -5.14 16.90
CA ARG A 147 -3.61 -5.44 15.48
C ARG A 147 -4.72 -6.39 15.01
N ALA A 148 -5.28 -6.06 13.86
CA ALA A 148 -6.20 -6.93 13.11
C ALA A 148 -5.44 -7.67 12.01
N SER A 149 -5.81 -8.92 11.72
CA SER A 149 -5.13 -9.74 10.72
C SER A 149 -6.10 -10.27 9.67
N TRP A 150 -5.57 -10.43 8.46
CA TRP A 150 -6.32 -10.79 7.27
C TRP A 150 -5.48 -11.68 6.36
N ASP A 151 -6.15 -12.64 5.72
CA ASP A 151 -5.58 -13.35 4.57
C ASP A 151 -5.70 -12.44 3.34
N PHE A 152 -4.57 -12.03 2.76
CA PHE A 152 -4.55 -11.10 1.64
C PHE A 152 -4.16 -11.80 0.35
N THR A 153 -4.80 -11.43 -0.76
CA THR A 153 -4.47 -11.96 -2.08
C THR A 153 -4.62 -10.91 -3.16
N PHE A 154 -3.56 -10.72 -3.96
CA PHE A 154 -3.67 -10.03 -5.24
C PHE A 154 -4.23 -10.98 -6.30
N HIS A 155 -5.23 -10.54 -7.05
CA HIS A 155 -5.87 -11.33 -8.12
C HIS A 155 -5.49 -10.85 -9.53
N ARG A 156 -4.54 -9.94 -9.62
CA ARG A 156 -3.98 -9.39 -10.84
C ARG A 156 -2.56 -8.93 -10.58
N ASP A 157 -1.71 -8.90 -11.63
CA ASP A 157 -0.39 -8.30 -11.56
C ASP A 157 -0.49 -6.84 -11.10
N VAL A 158 0.20 -6.53 -10.01
CA VAL A 158 0.19 -5.20 -9.35
C VAL A 158 0.66 -4.09 -10.28
N TYR A 159 1.52 -4.40 -11.25
CA TYR A 159 2.09 -3.44 -12.19
C TYR A 159 1.43 -3.47 -13.56
N SER A 160 0.30 -4.20 -13.73
CA SER A 160 -0.41 -4.29 -15.00
C SER A 160 -0.91 -2.94 -15.56
N PHE A 161 -1.06 -1.93 -14.70
CA PHE A 161 -1.45 -0.56 -15.05
C PHE A 161 -0.29 0.45 -14.95
N GLY A 162 0.93 0.00 -14.74
CA GLY A 162 2.12 0.84 -14.63
C GLY A 162 2.75 0.79 -13.25
N PRO A 163 3.93 1.38 -13.10
CA PRO A 163 4.64 1.43 -11.82
C PRO A 163 3.94 2.35 -10.83
N MET A 164 4.15 2.08 -9.55
CA MET A 164 3.81 3.01 -8.48
C MET A 164 4.66 4.29 -8.57
N SER A 165 4.25 5.36 -7.90
CA SER A 165 5.01 6.61 -7.82
C SER A 165 6.42 6.40 -7.24
N GLU A 166 7.41 7.16 -7.74
CA GLU A 166 8.82 7.04 -7.32
C GLU A 166 9.04 7.32 -5.83
N ASP A 167 8.18 8.15 -5.23
CA ASP A 167 8.23 8.47 -3.79
C ASP A 167 7.48 7.44 -2.91
N GLY A 168 6.96 6.38 -3.52
CA GLY A 168 6.20 5.34 -2.84
C GLY A 168 4.82 5.76 -2.34
N SER A 169 4.36 6.96 -2.69
CA SER A 169 3.01 7.42 -2.31
C SER A 169 1.93 6.81 -3.22
N PHE A 170 0.77 6.54 -2.65
CA PHE A 170 -0.42 6.07 -3.37
C PHE A 170 -1.69 6.43 -2.59
N PHE A 171 -2.84 6.23 -3.21
CA PHE A 171 -4.16 6.47 -2.62
C PHE A 171 -4.91 5.16 -2.49
N THR A 172 -5.52 4.92 -1.33
CA THR A 172 -6.19 3.66 -1.03
C THR A 172 -7.66 3.86 -0.72
N GLU A 173 -8.48 2.92 -1.21
CA GLU A 173 -9.88 2.76 -0.84
C GLU A 173 -10.08 1.34 -0.30
N PHE A 174 -10.55 1.20 0.94
CA PHE A 174 -10.94 -0.08 1.52
C PHE A 174 -12.45 -0.17 1.63
N PHE A 175 -13.07 -1.07 0.88
CA PHE A 175 -14.51 -1.31 0.89
C PHE A 175 -14.84 -2.49 1.81
N PRO A 176 -15.61 -2.29 2.88
CA PRO A 176 -16.16 -3.40 3.67
C PRO A 176 -17.27 -4.10 2.88
N CYS A 177 -17.12 -5.38 2.63
CA CYS A 177 -18.05 -6.16 1.79
C CYS A 177 -18.61 -7.36 2.55
N LYS A 178 -19.90 -7.61 2.39
CA LYS A 178 -20.59 -8.82 2.89
C LYS A 178 -21.15 -9.63 1.76
N TYR A 179 -21.00 -10.93 1.83
CA TYR A 179 -21.64 -11.83 0.85
C TYR A 179 -23.16 -11.72 0.91
N ASN A 180 -23.77 -11.69 -0.26
CA ASN A 180 -25.22 -11.79 -0.37
C ASN A 180 -25.70 -13.20 0.04
N ALA A 181 -26.97 -13.34 0.39
CA ALA A 181 -27.52 -14.61 0.85
C ALA A 181 -27.22 -15.77 -0.11
N GLY A 182 -26.56 -16.81 0.41
CA GLY A 182 -26.17 -18.00 -0.34
C GLY A 182 -24.96 -17.82 -1.28
N LYS A 183 -24.24 -16.72 -1.14
CA LYS A 183 -22.98 -16.45 -1.86
C LYS A 183 -21.77 -16.74 -0.97
N SER A 184 -20.62 -16.93 -1.62
CA SER A 184 -19.37 -17.31 -0.98
C SER A 184 -18.16 -16.76 -1.72
N SER A 185 -16.96 -17.03 -1.20
CA SER A 185 -15.68 -16.74 -1.87
C SER A 185 -15.59 -17.34 -3.27
N ASP A 186 -16.15 -18.53 -3.50
CA ASP A 186 -16.16 -19.15 -4.83
C ASP A 186 -16.98 -18.33 -5.85
N ASP A 187 -18.07 -17.69 -5.43
CA ASP A 187 -18.83 -16.79 -6.29
C ASP A 187 -18.08 -15.48 -6.52
N LEU A 188 -17.36 -14.98 -5.49
CA LEU A 188 -16.50 -13.82 -5.62
C LEU A 188 -15.39 -14.04 -6.64
N MET A 189 -14.75 -15.22 -6.65
CA MET A 189 -13.72 -15.55 -7.64
C MET A 189 -14.23 -15.51 -9.08
N LYS A 190 -15.49 -15.93 -9.32
CA LYS A 190 -16.12 -15.81 -10.65
C LYS A 190 -16.35 -14.35 -11.04
N SER A 191 -16.76 -13.52 -10.08
CA SER A 191 -16.94 -12.08 -10.29
C SER A 191 -15.61 -11.37 -10.53
N ILE A 192 -14.55 -11.76 -9.82
CA ILE A 192 -13.17 -11.27 -10.01
C ILE A 192 -12.66 -11.60 -11.42
N ALA A 193 -12.97 -12.79 -11.96
CA ALA A 193 -12.59 -13.14 -13.32
C ALA A 193 -13.25 -12.19 -14.36
N LEU A 194 -14.51 -11.81 -14.16
CA LEU A 194 -15.18 -10.81 -15.00
C LEU A 194 -14.61 -9.40 -14.81
N TYR A 195 -14.25 -9.05 -13.58
CA TYR A 195 -13.59 -7.79 -13.25
C TYR A 195 -12.24 -7.67 -13.95
N ASN A 196 -11.40 -8.71 -13.88
CA ASN A 196 -10.12 -8.76 -14.59
C ASN A 196 -10.30 -8.64 -16.10
N LYS A 197 -11.29 -9.32 -16.67
CA LYS A 197 -11.61 -9.20 -18.10
C LYS A 197 -12.03 -7.78 -18.48
N TRP A 198 -12.77 -7.08 -17.63
CA TRP A 198 -13.10 -5.67 -17.83
C TRP A 198 -11.86 -4.79 -17.76
N LEU A 199 -10.99 -5.00 -16.77
CA LEU A 199 -9.70 -4.30 -16.64
C LEU A 199 -8.80 -4.49 -17.88
N ASP A 200 -8.79 -5.69 -18.49
CA ASP A 200 -8.03 -5.97 -19.71
C ASP A 200 -8.49 -5.15 -20.92
N GLY A 201 -9.69 -4.61 -20.87
CA GLY A 201 -10.24 -3.72 -21.89
C GLY A 201 -9.96 -2.24 -21.68
N LEU A 202 -9.29 -1.86 -20.59
CA LEU A 202 -8.97 -0.48 -20.27
C LEU A 202 -7.56 -0.12 -20.71
N ASP A 203 -7.36 1.14 -21.07
CA ASP A 203 -6.01 1.68 -21.28
C ASP A 203 -5.33 1.92 -19.93
N ALA A 204 -4.13 1.39 -19.77
CA ALA A 204 -3.30 1.63 -18.58
C ALA A 204 -2.73 3.06 -18.64
N THR A 205 -3.27 3.96 -17.84
CA THR A 205 -2.90 5.40 -17.83
C THR A 205 -2.24 5.86 -16.54
N SER A 206 -2.41 5.10 -15.45
CA SER A 206 -1.80 5.37 -14.14
C SER A 206 -1.79 4.09 -13.31
N PHE A 207 -0.95 4.05 -12.27
CA PHE A 207 -0.89 2.92 -11.36
C PHE A 207 -2.27 2.58 -10.80
N TYR A 208 -2.61 1.30 -10.89
CA TYR A 208 -3.77 0.71 -10.23
C TYR A 208 -3.51 -0.75 -9.89
N ALA A 209 -3.76 -1.12 -8.65
CA ALA A 209 -3.79 -2.50 -8.18
C ALA A 209 -5.01 -2.71 -7.27
N TYR A 210 -5.40 -3.96 -7.08
CA TYR A 210 -6.42 -4.31 -6.10
C TYR A 210 -6.12 -5.65 -5.45
N GLY A 211 -6.64 -5.84 -4.25
CA GLY A 211 -6.53 -7.09 -3.52
C GLY A 211 -7.71 -7.32 -2.59
N ILE A 212 -7.85 -8.56 -2.16
CA ILE A 212 -8.90 -9.01 -1.24
C ILE A 212 -8.28 -9.38 0.08
N TYR A 213 -8.79 -8.80 1.15
CA TYR A 213 -8.50 -9.16 2.53
C TYR A 213 -9.66 -10.00 3.06
N ALA A 214 -9.43 -11.30 3.18
CA ALA A 214 -10.42 -12.23 3.72
C ALA A 214 -10.21 -12.39 5.23
N GLY A 215 -11.26 -12.18 6.01
CA GLY A 215 -11.22 -12.35 7.46
C GLY A 215 -11.53 -13.78 7.88
N ASP A 216 -11.33 -14.05 9.16
CA ASP A 216 -11.68 -15.31 9.83
C ASP A 216 -13.18 -15.40 10.22
N GLY A 217 -13.98 -14.41 9.79
CA GLY A 217 -15.41 -14.33 10.10
C GLY A 217 -15.73 -13.67 11.45
N THR A 218 -14.74 -13.10 12.13
CA THR A 218 -14.95 -12.39 13.40
C THR A 218 -15.23 -10.90 13.21
N ASP A 219 -14.95 -10.33 12.03
CA ASP A 219 -15.24 -8.93 11.72
C ASP A 219 -16.75 -8.72 11.53
N GLU A 220 -17.35 -7.89 12.38
CA GLU A 220 -18.76 -7.53 12.27
C GLU A 220 -19.08 -6.62 11.08
N LEU A 221 -18.08 -5.94 10.53
CA LEU A 221 -18.25 -4.98 9.42
C LEU A 221 -18.26 -5.66 8.07
N ALA A 222 -17.41 -6.68 7.88
CA ALA A 222 -17.17 -7.27 6.58
C ALA A 222 -16.89 -8.77 6.65
N ASP A 223 -17.32 -9.53 5.63
CA ASP A 223 -16.84 -10.88 5.38
C ASP A 223 -15.48 -10.85 4.68
N PHE A 224 -15.25 -9.78 3.90
CA PHE A 224 -13.97 -9.45 3.28
C PHE A 224 -13.88 -7.94 3.02
N TRP A 225 -12.64 -7.43 2.94
CA TRP A 225 -12.39 -6.07 2.48
C TRP A 225 -11.82 -6.11 1.07
N TRP A 226 -12.33 -5.25 0.21
CA TRP A 226 -11.77 -5.02 -1.12
C TRP A 226 -10.89 -3.78 -1.07
N GLY A 227 -9.58 -3.95 -1.29
CA GLY A 227 -8.63 -2.85 -1.35
C GLY A 227 -8.36 -2.43 -2.79
N ASN A 228 -8.56 -1.15 -3.10
CA ASN A 228 -8.09 -0.52 -4.32
C ASN A 228 -6.88 0.38 -3.99
N PHE A 229 -5.86 0.30 -4.81
CA PHE A 229 -4.63 1.08 -4.69
C PHE A 229 -4.42 1.87 -5.98
N HIS A 230 -4.50 3.19 -5.89
CA HIS A 230 -4.40 4.11 -7.03
C HIS A 230 -3.14 4.97 -6.91
N GLU A 231 -2.64 5.49 -8.02
CA GLU A 231 -1.53 6.45 -8.00
C GLU A 231 -1.84 7.66 -7.10
N ASN A 232 -3.09 8.17 -7.18
CA ASN A 232 -3.58 9.29 -6.40
C ASN A 232 -5.12 9.33 -6.40
N SER A 233 -5.72 10.31 -5.72
CA SER A 233 -7.17 10.48 -5.65
C SER A 233 -7.84 10.78 -7.00
N ASP A 234 -7.13 11.44 -7.93
CA ASP A 234 -7.66 11.70 -9.28
C ASP A 234 -7.75 10.39 -10.08
N GLY A 235 -6.77 9.51 -9.93
CA GLY A 235 -6.79 8.14 -10.48
C GLY A 235 -7.96 7.32 -9.92
N ALA A 236 -8.23 7.41 -8.62
CA ALA A 236 -9.39 6.77 -8.00
C ALA A 236 -10.71 7.29 -8.58
N ALA A 237 -10.86 8.62 -8.70
CA ALA A 237 -12.05 9.23 -9.29
C ALA A 237 -12.25 8.84 -10.77
N ALA A 238 -11.17 8.80 -11.57
CA ALA A 238 -11.21 8.36 -12.96
C ALA A 238 -11.57 6.87 -13.09
N GLY A 239 -10.99 6.01 -12.25
CA GLY A 239 -11.32 4.59 -12.18
C GLY A 239 -12.79 4.36 -11.83
N GLN A 240 -13.31 5.07 -10.84
CA GLN A 240 -14.73 5.02 -10.46
C GLN A 240 -15.65 5.48 -11.60
N ALA A 241 -15.32 6.54 -12.32
CA ALA A 241 -16.10 7.00 -13.47
C ALA A 241 -16.14 5.94 -14.58
N SER A 242 -14.97 5.35 -14.92
CA SER A 242 -14.86 4.27 -15.90
C SER A 242 -15.66 3.03 -15.48
N TRP A 243 -15.60 2.66 -14.20
CA TRP A 243 -16.37 1.55 -13.63
C TRP A 243 -17.88 1.74 -13.78
N LEU A 244 -18.38 2.94 -13.49
CA LEU A 244 -19.80 3.28 -13.62
C LEU A 244 -20.25 3.28 -15.09
N GLU A 245 -19.41 3.73 -16.01
CA GLU A 245 -19.73 3.85 -17.44
C GLU A 245 -19.64 2.49 -18.16
N THR A 246 -18.57 1.72 -17.92
CA THR A 246 -18.20 0.57 -18.73
C THR A 246 -18.17 -0.77 -17.98
N GLY A 247 -18.24 -0.79 -16.64
CA GLY A 247 -18.15 -1.98 -15.79
C GLY A 247 -19.27 -3.00 -15.94
N GLY A 248 -20.37 -2.65 -16.57
CA GLY A 248 -21.57 -3.41 -16.96
C GLY A 248 -21.70 -4.82 -16.38
N GLU A 249 -21.21 -5.84 -17.10
CA GLU A 249 -21.31 -7.26 -16.71
C GLU A 249 -20.54 -7.57 -15.42
N ALA A 250 -19.32 -7.05 -15.28
CA ALA A 250 -18.50 -7.28 -14.10
C ALA A 250 -19.15 -6.66 -12.85
N ARG A 251 -19.69 -5.45 -12.98
CA ARG A 251 -20.41 -4.78 -11.90
C ARG A 251 -21.66 -5.54 -11.47
N ALA A 252 -22.49 -5.96 -12.42
CA ALA A 252 -23.68 -6.75 -12.11
C ALA A 252 -23.34 -8.07 -11.40
N SER A 253 -22.23 -8.73 -11.78
CA SER A 253 -21.76 -9.95 -11.13
C SER A 253 -21.29 -9.69 -9.69
N LEU A 254 -20.50 -8.64 -9.46
CA LEU A 254 -20.05 -8.27 -8.11
C LEU A 254 -21.23 -7.89 -7.21
N GLU A 255 -22.15 -7.04 -7.69
CA GLU A 255 -23.36 -6.64 -6.96
C GLU A 255 -24.28 -7.84 -6.64
N ALA A 256 -24.32 -8.85 -7.50
CA ALA A 256 -25.06 -10.10 -7.25
C ALA A 256 -24.36 -10.99 -6.21
N THR A 257 -23.06 -10.84 -6.02
CA THR A 257 -22.23 -11.67 -5.14
C THR A 257 -22.10 -11.07 -3.74
N ALA A 258 -21.85 -9.76 -3.65
CA ALA A 258 -21.64 -9.09 -2.39
C ALA A 258 -22.22 -7.67 -2.39
N THR A 259 -22.51 -7.18 -1.20
CA THR A 259 -22.86 -5.79 -0.96
C THR A 259 -21.70 -5.13 -0.21
N CYS A 260 -21.10 -4.11 -0.83
CA CYS A 260 -20.01 -3.35 -0.22
C CYS A 260 -20.54 -2.00 0.32
N GLY A 261 -19.98 -1.59 1.45
CA GLY A 261 -20.27 -0.30 2.08
C GLY A 261 -19.50 0.86 1.43
N VAL A 262 -19.59 2.02 2.05
CA VAL A 262 -18.79 3.20 1.68
C VAL A 262 -17.31 2.89 2.01
N PRO A 263 -16.37 3.20 1.12
CA PRO A 263 -14.97 2.94 1.38
C PRO A 263 -14.39 3.84 2.48
N GLU A 264 -13.47 3.29 3.23
CA GLU A 264 -12.52 4.05 4.02
C GLU A 264 -11.38 4.47 3.09
N VAL A 265 -11.01 5.75 3.08
CA VAL A 265 -10.06 6.33 2.13
C VAL A 265 -8.83 6.86 2.83
N TYR A 266 -7.65 6.59 2.26
CA TYR A 266 -6.37 6.91 2.87
C TYR A 266 -5.39 7.50 1.87
N ASN A 267 -4.59 8.47 2.33
CA ASN A 267 -3.30 8.78 1.75
C ASN A 267 -2.30 7.75 2.29
N SER A 268 -1.61 7.08 1.41
CA SER A 268 -0.84 5.89 1.73
C SER A 268 0.60 6.01 1.24
N GLY A 269 1.49 5.24 1.83
CA GLY A 269 2.89 5.24 1.43
C GLY A 269 3.61 3.95 1.80
N VAL A 270 4.63 3.62 1.02
CA VAL A 270 5.52 2.49 1.28
C VAL A 270 6.40 2.81 2.47
N ILE A 271 6.37 1.96 3.48
CA ILE A 271 7.29 2.00 4.62
C ILE A 271 8.49 1.09 4.36
N TYR A 272 8.24 -0.11 3.83
CA TYR A 272 9.26 -1.11 3.54
C TYR A 272 8.89 -1.90 2.30
N ASP A 273 9.84 -2.04 1.40
CA ASP A 273 9.80 -2.95 0.25
C ASP A 273 11.23 -3.45 0.01
N PRO A 274 11.50 -4.76 0.20
CA PRO A 274 12.84 -5.29 0.05
C PRO A 274 13.36 -5.26 -1.40
N SER A 275 12.48 -5.09 -2.39
CA SER A 275 12.83 -5.03 -3.81
C SER A 275 13.20 -3.61 -4.27
N VAL A 276 12.87 -2.58 -3.49
CA VAL A 276 13.11 -1.18 -3.82
C VAL A 276 14.18 -0.60 -2.91
N PRO A 277 15.36 -0.20 -3.43
CA PRO A 277 16.50 0.25 -2.61
C PRO A 277 16.19 1.36 -1.61
N GLU A 278 15.32 2.32 -1.99
CA GLU A 278 14.92 3.45 -1.14
C GLU A 278 14.09 3.00 0.08
N PHE A 279 13.38 1.88 -0.03
CA PHE A 279 12.48 1.35 0.97
C PHE A 279 12.98 0.04 1.61
N SER A 280 14.14 -0.46 1.20
CA SER A 280 14.74 -1.68 1.76
C SER A 280 15.45 -1.42 3.10
N LYS A 281 15.93 -2.49 3.74
CA LYS A 281 16.81 -2.41 4.91
C LYS A 281 18.05 -1.58 4.59
N SER A 282 18.44 -0.70 5.49
CA SER A 282 19.60 0.21 5.35
C SER A 282 20.87 -0.37 6.00
#